data_88d1c10d66df6755f8e855213ce4b854
#
_entry.id   88d1c10d66df6755f8e855213ce4b854
#
_cell.length_a   1.000
_cell.length_b   1.000
_cell.length_c   1.000
_cell.angle_alpha   90.00
_cell.angle_beta   90.00
_cell.angle_gamma   90.00
#
_symmetry.space_group_name_H-M   'P 1'
#
loop_
_entity.id
_entity.type
_entity.pdbx_description
1 polymer ?
#
loop_
_entity_poly.entity_id
_entity_poly.type
_entity_poly.pdbx_seq_one_letter_code
_entity_poly.pdbx_strand_id
1 'polypeptide(L)'
;MKMKKTRKFMVLAGLVGMLALSACGQANNTTAGSANNTPDASANGGGNAAAVGESVNYEIIGIDPGAGIMKATSQAIETYGLDGWKLIEGSGAAMTAMLDKAVKSEKPIIVTGWTPHWMFAKYDLKYLEDPQKVYGEAEEIHTLARKGLKEDHPTAYEFLDRFEWTSDEMGEIMTAIQEGQDPAEAAKAWADSHADRVDSWTEGLTPVDGDKFKLSYVAWDSEIASTNLLEYVLETKLGYDVESLQVEAGPMWTGVASGDVDATAAAWLPLTHADYWDKYGEQVEDLGANMTGVKTGLVVPTYMDINSIEDLK
;
A
#
# COMPACT_ATOMS: atom_id res chain seq x y z
N MET A 1 38.35 11.20 37.96
CA MET A 1 39.57 10.40 37.69
C MET A 1 39.57 10.07 36.19
N LYS A 2 40.53 10.66 35.47
CA LYS A 2 40.64 10.61 34.01
C LYS A 2 41.30 9.29 33.59
N MET A 3 40.78 8.68 32.52
CA MET A 3 41.66 7.85 31.68
C MET A 3 41.25 7.96 30.22
N LYS A 4 42.05 8.69 29.44
CA LYS A 4 42.12 8.69 27.98
C LYS A 4 42.85 7.41 27.55
N LYS A 5 42.31 6.71 26.52
CA LYS A 5 43.09 5.75 25.72
C LYS A 5 42.99 6.07 24.25
N THR A 6 44.06 6.67 23.77
CA THR A 6 44.46 6.83 22.37
C THR A 6 44.88 5.49 21.78
N ARG A 7 44.43 5.12 20.57
CA ARG A 7 45.08 4.09 19.76
C ARG A 7 45.18 4.52 18.29
N LYS A 8 46.39 4.46 17.90
CA LYS A 8 47.17 4.83 16.75
C LYS A 8 46.68 4.27 15.41
N PHE A 9 46.88 5.12 14.42
CA PHE A 9 46.94 4.82 12.99
C PHE A 9 47.95 3.75 12.64
N MET A 10 47.65 2.89 11.67
CA MET A 10 48.61 2.14 10.89
C MET A 10 48.22 2.20 9.41
N VAL A 11 49.03 2.93 8.66
CA VAL A 11 49.04 3.05 7.22
C VAL A 11 49.83 1.87 6.68
N LEU A 12 49.34 1.15 5.67
CA LEU A 12 50.18 0.26 4.87
C LEU A 12 49.89 0.53 3.40
N ALA A 13 50.90 1.01 2.70
CA ALA A 13 50.99 1.21 1.28
C ALA A 13 51.66 -0.02 0.61
N GLY A 14 51.29 -0.34 -0.62
CA GLY A 14 51.95 -1.33 -1.48
C GLY A 14 51.12 -1.61 -2.72
N LEU A 15 51.44 -1.08 -3.77
CA LEU A 15 52.32 -1.31 -4.91
C LEU A 15 51.66 -2.07 -6.10
N VAL A 16 51.38 -1.35 -7.12
CA VAL A 16 51.53 -1.49 -8.60
C VAL A 16 51.77 -2.90 -9.17
N GLY A 17 50.98 -3.23 -10.22
CA GLY A 17 51.27 -4.31 -11.18
C GLY A 17 50.45 -4.13 -12.46
N MET A 18 50.97 -3.37 -13.43
CA MET A 18 50.52 -3.34 -14.84
C MET A 18 50.97 -4.63 -15.56
N LEU A 19 50.08 -5.21 -16.34
CA LEU A 19 50.45 -6.01 -17.50
C LEU A 19 49.40 -5.85 -18.60
N ALA A 20 49.84 -5.15 -19.65
CA ALA A 20 49.17 -5.09 -20.97
C ALA A 20 49.67 -6.26 -21.83
N LEU A 21 48.75 -6.89 -22.54
CA LEU A 21 49.11 -7.69 -23.71
C LEU A 21 48.03 -7.52 -24.79
N SER A 22 48.45 -6.90 -25.86
CA SER A 22 47.78 -6.78 -27.15
C SER A 22 47.91 -8.12 -27.95
N ALA A 23 46.87 -8.48 -28.70
CA ALA A 23 47.03 -9.33 -29.88
C ALA A 23 45.95 -8.97 -30.92
N CYS A 24 46.44 -8.45 -32.06
CA CYS A 24 45.72 -8.28 -33.32
C CYS A 24 45.59 -9.61 -34.08
N GLY A 25 44.62 -9.68 -34.98
CA GLY A 25 44.53 -10.64 -36.08
C GLY A 25 43.08 -10.82 -36.53
N GLN A 26 42.66 -10.40 -37.56
CA GLN A 26 42.87 -10.33 -39.01
C GLN A 26 41.54 -10.58 -39.72
N ALA A 27 41.17 -9.66 -40.57
CA ALA A 27 39.99 -9.73 -41.45
C ALA A 27 40.12 -10.83 -42.50
N ASN A 28 38.98 -11.46 -42.86
CA ASN A 28 38.81 -12.00 -44.20
C ASN A 28 37.38 -11.74 -44.71
N ASN A 29 37.37 -11.16 -45.86
CA ASN A 29 36.27 -10.70 -46.67
C ASN A 29 35.90 -11.82 -47.68
N THR A 30 34.64 -12.22 -47.80
CA THR A 30 34.12 -12.81 -49.07
C THR A 30 32.59 -12.66 -49.16
N THR A 31 32.22 -11.97 -50.13
CA THR A 31 31.06 -11.74 -51.01
C THR A 31 29.79 -12.58 -50.90
N ALA A 32 28.66 -11.85 -50.87
CA ALA A 32 27.40 -11.93 -51.63
C ALA A 32 26.55 -13.20 -51.61
N GLY A 33 25.32 -13.00 -51.14
CA GLY A 33 24.16 -13.88 -51.38
C GLY A 33 22.90 -13.22 -50.88
N SER A 34 22.20 -12.52 -51.79
CA SER A 34 20.88 -11.91 -51.55
C SER A 34 19.83 -12.99 -51.32
N ALA A 35 19.15 -12.97 -50.19
CA ALA A 35 17.85 -13.61 -50.03
C ALA A 35 16.99 -12.74 -49.07
N ASN A 36 15.93 -12.17 -49.61
CA ASN A 36 14.82 -11.55 -48.88
C ASN A 36 14.24 -12.56 -47.88
N ASN A 37 14.34 -12.26 -46.61
CA ASN A 37 13.45 -12.81 -45.60
C ASN A 37 12.90 -11.66 -44.76
N THR A 38 11.62 -11.45 -44.91
CA THR A 38 10.76 -10.69 -44.02
C THR A 38 10.94 -11.22 -42.58
N PRO A 39 11.26 -10.41 -41.57
CA PRO A 39 11.21 -10.91 -40.20
C PRO A 39 9.77 -11.07 -39.80
N ASP A 40 9.41 -12.29 -39.48
CA ASP A 40 8.20 -12.64 -38.74
C ASP A 40 8.30 -11.99 -37.34
N ALA A 41 7.37 -11.10 -37.04
CA ALA A 41 7.28 -10.43 -35.75
C ALA A 41 6.56 -11.38 -34.77
N SER A 42 7.27 -12.34 -34.25
CA SER A 42 6.82 -13.18 -33.15
C SER A 42 7.98 -13.93 -32.54
N ALA A 43 8.67 -13.32 -31.62
CA ALA A 43 9.40 -13.92 -30.48
C ALA A 43 10.39 -12.90 -29.89
N ASN A 44 9.97 -12.03 -29.03
CA ASN A 44 10.89 -11.23 -28.22
C ASN A 44 10.35 -10.96 -26.78
N GLY A 45 9.47 -11.82 -26.27
CA GLY A 45 8.97 -11.70 -24.88
C GLY A 45 9.93 -12.26 -23.81
N GLY A 46 10.68 -13.32 -24.11
CA GLY A 46 11.44 -14.03 -23.09
C GLY A 46 12.75 -13.37 -22.64
N GLY A 47 13.35 -12.52 -23.49
CA GLY A 47 14.63 -11.88 -23.16
C GLY A 47 14.49 -10.66 -22.23
N ASN A 48 13.36 -9.97 -22.28
CA ASN A 48 13.10 -8.78 -21.45
C ASN A 48 12.65 -9.15 -20.03
N ALA A 49 11.82 -10.17 -19.91
CA ALA A 49 11.29 -10.67 -18.64
C ALA A 49 12.38 -11.19 -17.69
N ALA A 50 13.32 -12.01 -18.21
CA ALA A 50 14.46 -12.48 -17.42
C ALA A 50 15.34 -11.31 -16.94
N ALA A 51 15.56 -10.29 -17.78
CA ALA A 51 16.31 -9.11 -17.41
C ALA A 51 15.61 -8.28 -16.32
N VAL A 52 14.27 -8.19 -16.35
CA VAL A 52 13.48 -7.53 -15.31
C VAL A 52 13.58 -8.29 -13.99
N GLY A 53 13.34 -9.61 -14.00
CA GLY A 53 13.44 -10.46 -12.82
C GLY A 53 14.80 -10.37 -12.14
N GLU A 54 15.89 -10.49 -12.93
CA GLU A 54 17.27 -10.34 -12.41
C GLU A 54 17.51 -8.96 -11.81
N SER A 55 16.96 -7.89 -12.39
CA SER A 55 17.16 -6.51 -11.94
C SER A 55 16.55 -6.22 -10.57
N VAL A 56 15.49 -6.95 -10.21
CA VAL A 56 14.77 -6.87 -8.92
C VAL A 56 14.95 -8.11 -8.05
N ASN A 57 15.92 -8.98 -8.38
CA ASN A 57 16.18 -10.26 -7.70
C ASN A 57 14.98 -11.21 -7.66
N TYR A 58 14.06 -11.12 -8.60
CA TYR A 58 12.77 -11.83 -8.59
C TYR A 58 11.97 -11.58 -7.32
N GLU A 59 11.97 -10.35 -6.82
CA GLU A 59 11.30 -9.95 -5.57
C GLU A 59 10.20 -8.93 -5.85
N ILE A 60 9.03 -9.15 -5.27
CA ILE A 60 7.93 -8.21 -5.15
C ILE A 60 7.89 -7.77 -3.69
N ILE A 61 8.05 -6.49 -3.43
CA ILE A 61 8.05 -5.96 -2.07
C ILE A 61 6.62 -5.74 -1.63
N GLY A 62 6.21 -6.49 -0.64
CA GLY A 62 4.87 -6.46 -0.06
C GLY A 62 4.82 -5.74 1.29
N ILE A 63 3.70 -5.96 1.97
CA ILE A 63 3.39 -5.39 3.27
C ILE A 63 3.18 -6.50 4.31
N ASP A 64 2.39 -6.26 5.34
CA ASP A 64 2.07 -7.26 6.36
C ASP A 64 1.35 -8.50 5.76
N PRO A 65 1.73 -9.71 6.17
CA PRO A 65 1.26 -10.96 5.54
C PRO A 65 -0.24 -11.19 5.69
N GLY A 66 -0.90 -10.53 6.65
CA GLY A 66 -2.36 -10.62 6.86
C GLY A 66 -3.18 -9.74 5.91
N ALA A 67 -2.54 -8.84 5.15
CA ALA A 67 -3.24 -7.97 4.22
C ALA A 67 -3.78 -8.75 3.00
N GLY A 68 -4.99 -8.41 2.56
CA GLY A 68 -5.61 -9.08 1.41
C GLY A 68 -4.83 -8.94 0.12
N ILE A 69 -4.17 -7.80 -0.11
CA ILE A 69 -3.29 -7.58 -1.26
C ILE A 69 -2.11 -8.57 -1.31
N MET A 70 -1.61 -9.03 -0.16
CA MET A 70 -0.56 -10.05 -0.10
C MET A 70 -1.05 -11.40 -0.60
N LYS A 71 -2.27 -11.78 -0.22
CA LYS A 71 -2.92 -12.98 -0.75
C LYS A 71 -3.15 -12.87 -2.25
N ALA A 72 -3.70 -11.74 -2.73
CA ALA A 72 -3.90 -11.49 -4.16
C ALA A 72 -2.57 -11.54 -4.93
N THR A 73 -1.49 -11.00 -4.36
CA THR A 73 -0.14 -11.06 -4.98
C THR A 73 0.40 -12.49 -5.06
N SER A 74 0.22 -13.28 -4.01
CA SER A 74 0.60 -14.71 -4.03
C SER A 74 -0.18 -15.46 -5.10
N GLN A 75 -1.49 -15.20 -5.22
CA GLN A 75 -2.32 -15.77 -6.26
C GLN A 75 -1.90 -15.28 -7.67
N ALA A 76 -1.47 -14.02 -7.82
CA ALA A 76 -0.97 -13.50 -9.09
C ALA A 76 0.33 -14.22 -9.51
N ILE A 77 1.25 -14.45 -8.58
CA ILE A 77 2.47 -15.22 -8.83
C ILE A 77 2.12 -16.61 -9.40
N GLU A 78 1.16 -17.30 -8.79
CA GLU A 78 0.71 -18.62 -9.27
C GLU A 78 -0.02 -18.53 -10.62
N THR A 79 -0.99 -17.63 -10.74
CA THR A 79 -1.86 -17.50 -11.92
C THR A 79 -1.10 -17.09 -13.16
N TYR A 80 -0.12 -16.20 -13.02
CA TYR A 80 0.75 -15.78 -14.11
C TYR A 80 1.93 -16.72 -14.38
N GLY A 81 2.13 -17.76 -13.55
CA GLY A 81 3.24 -18.71 -13.69
C GLY A 81 4.60 -18.04 -13.48
N LEU A 82 4.68 -17.16 -12.48
CA LEU A 82 5.92 -16.43 -12.15
C LEU A 82 6.84 -17.31 -11.27
N ASP A 83 7.31 -18.42 -11.85
CA ASP A 83 8.16 -19.36 -11.15
C ASP A 83 9.49 -18.69 -10.71
N GLY A 84 9.81 -18.83 -9.43
CA GLY A 84 11.02 -18.24 -8.86
C GLY A 84 10.86 -16.83 -8.30
N TRP A 85 9.74 -16.15 -8.55
CA TRP A 85 9.42 -14.87 -7.91
C TRP A 85 9.07 -15.07 -6.44
N LYS A 86 9.40 -14.08 -5.62
CA LYS A 86 9.17 -14.08 -4.18
C LYS A 86 8.40 -12.85 -3.77
N LEU A 87 7.36 -13.04 -2.98
CA LEU A 87 6.70 -11.96 -2.28
C LEU A 87 7.42 -11.75 -0.94
N ILE A 88 7.98 -10.55 -0.76
CA ILE A 88 8.72 -10.18 0.45
C ILE A 88 7.74 -9.54 1.43
N GLU A 89 7.54 -10.19 2.55
CA GLU A 89 6.70 -9.71 3.64
C GLU A 89 7.39 -8.59 4.42
N GLY A 90 6.61 -7.61 4.90
CA GLY A 90 7.14 -6.48 5.66
C GLY A 90 6.05 -5.68 6.35
N SER A 91 6.07 -4.37 6.19
CA SER A 91 5.01 -3.45 6.58
C SER A 91 4.86 -2.37 5.53
N GLY A 92 3.73 -1.65 5.50
CA GLY A 92 3.52 -0.51 4.60
C GLY A 92 4.67 0.49 4.66
N ALA A 93 5.09 0.87 5.86
CA ALA A 93 6.23 1.78 6.07
C ALA A 93 7.56 1.23 5.54
N ALA A 94 7.81 -0.08 5.67
CA ALA A 94 9.04 -0.70 5.15
C ALA A 94 9.01 -0.74 3.61
N MET A 95 7.87 -1.08 3.01
CA MET A 95 7.66 -1.10 1.56
C MET A 95 7.87 0.30 0.97
N THR A 96 7.24 1.33 1.51
CA THR A 96 7.38 2.73 1.04
C THR A 96 8.80 3.28 1.22
N ALA A 97 9.53 2.88 2.27
CA ALA A 97 10.94 3.23 2.46
C ALA A 97 11.84 2.58 1.39
N MET A 98 11.57 1.33 1.01
CA MET A 98 12.29 0.67 -0.09
C MET A 98 11.98 1.31 -1.44
N LEU A 99 10.72 1.68 -1.69
CA LEU A 99 10.30 2.42 -2.88
C LEU A 99 11.01 3.79 -2.97
N ASP A 100 11.01 4.58 -1.88
CA ASP A 100 11.71 5.88 -1.82
C ASP A 100 13.19 5.75 -2.17
N LYS A 101 13.86 4.75 -1.61
CA LYS A 101 15.28 4.49 -1.89
C LYS A 101 15.52 4.09 -3.35
N ALA A 102 14.65 3.26 -3.92
CA ALA A 102 14.75 2.81 -5.30
C ALA A 102 14.54 3.98 -6.26
N VAL A 103 13.47 4.76 -6.08
CA VAL A 103 13.15 5.93 -6.92
C VAL A 103 14.28 6.96 -6.88
N LYS A 104 14.79 7.32 -5.70
CA LYS A 104 15.93 8.27 -5.55
C LYS A 104 17.22 7.83 -6.26
N SER A 105 17.38 6.53 -6.48
CA SER A 105 18.56 5.96 -7.14
C SER A 105 18.28 5.42 -8.53
N GLU A 106 17.08 5.67 -9.07
CA GLU A 106 16.59 5.18 -10.37
C GLU A 106 16.78 3.66 -10.54
N LYS A 107 16.63 2.90 -9.43
CA LYS A 107 16.73 1.45 -9.44
C LYS A 107 15.37 0.81 -9.66
N PRO A 108 15.30 -0.31 -10.41
CA PRO A 108 14.05 -1.04 -10.57
C PRO A 108 13.57 -1.59 -9.23
N ILE A 109 12.24 -1.56 -9.06
CA ILE A 109 11.54 -2.13 -7.90
C ILE A 109 10.10 -2.43 -8.29
N ILE A 110 9.56 -3.51 -7.76
CA ILE A 110 8.14 -3.85 -7.88
C ILE A 110 7.58 -3.92 -6.46
N VAL A 111 6.50 -3.19 -6.21
CA VAL A 111 5.86 -3.15 -4.89
C VAL A 111 4.38 -3.51 -5.00
N THR A 112 3.78 -3.98 -3.92
CA THR A 112 2.33 -3.97 -3.79
C THR A 112 1.87 -2.54 -3.59
N GLY A 113 0.74 -2.15 -4.15
CA GLY A 113 0.25 -0.79 -4.01
C GLY A 113 -1.26 -0.71 -4.09
N TRP A 114 -1.82 0.35 -3.54
CA TRP A 114 -3.25 0.63 -3.55
C TRP A 114 -3.53 2.12 -3.75
N THR A 115 -4.71 2.43 -4.20
CA THR A 115 -5.22 3.79 -4.35
C THR A 115 -6.50 3.93 -3.53
N PRO A 116 -6.61 5.00 -2.70
CA PRO A 116 -5.67 6.12 -2.58
C PRO A 116 -4.41 5.80 -1.78
N HIS A 117 -3.28 6.39 -2.18
CA HIS A 117 -2.02 6.35 -1.44
C HIS A 117 -1.14 7.54 -1.84
N TRP A 118 -0.52 8.22 -0.86
CA TRP A 118 0.34 9.39 -1.09
C TRP A 118 1.51 9.13 -2.05
N MET A 119 1.95 7.88 -2.19
CA MET A 119 3.09 7.54 -3.05
C MET A 119 2.86 7.91 -4.52
N PHE A 120 1.60 7.88 -5.02
CA PHE A 120 1.28 8.28 -6.39
C PHE A 120 1.31 9.80 -6.60
N ALA A 121 1.10 10.58 -5.55
CA ALA A 121 1.29 12.03 -5.60
C ALA A 121 2.77 12.43 -5.55
N LYS A 122 3.61 11.62 -4.88
CA LYS A 122 5.02 11.92 -4.63
C LYS A 122 5.96 11.39 -5.72
N TYR A 123 5.63 10.27 -6.34
CA TYR A 123 6.48 9.59 -7.31
C TYR A 123 5.72 9.32 -8.60
N ASP A 124 6.44 9.32 -9.73
CA ASP A 124 5.92 8.88 -11.02
C ASP A 124 5.82 7.35 -11.03
N LEU A 125 4.66 6.84 -10.66
CA LEU A 125 4.36 5.41 -10.54
C LEU A 125 3.26 4.99 -11.51
N LYS A 126 3.26 3.71 -11.85
CA LYS A 126 2.15 3.09 -12.59
C LYS A 126 1.84 1.71 -12.02
N TYR A 127 0.56 1.33 -12.12
CA TYR A 127 0.17 -0.07 -11.94
C TYR A 127 0.60 -0.88 -13.15
N LEU A 128 1.00 -2.12 -12.91
CA LEU A 128 1.05 -3.12 -13.98
C LEU A 128 -0.37 -3.54 -14.33
N GLU A 129 -0.65 -3.68 -15.63
CA GLU A 129 -1.91 -4.25 -16.10
C GLU A 129 -2.05 -5.69 -15.61
N ASP A 130 -3.26 -6.05 -15.20
CA ASP A 130 -3.63 -7.37 -14.72
C ASP A 130 -4.69 -8.00 -15.67
N PRO A 131 -4.29 -8.53 -16.84
CA PRO A 131 -5.21 -9.10 -17.82
C PRO A 131 -6.04 -10.27 -17.30
N GLN A 132 -5.55 -10.99 -16.28
CA GLN A 132 -6.26 -12.11 -15.66
C GLN A 132 -7.15 -11.70 -14.48
N LYS A 133 -7.17 -10.38 -14.14
CA LYS A 133 -8.01 -9.78 -13.12
C LYS A 133 -7.87 -10.45 -11.73
N VAL A 134 -6.66 -10.83 -11.35
CA VAL A 134 -6.38 -11.43 -10.03
C VAL A 134 -6.61 -10.43 -8.90
N TYR A 135 -6.29 -9.15 -9.15
CA TYR A 135 -6.58 -8.04 -8.21
C TYR A 135 -8.00 -7.49 -8.40
N GLY A 136 -8.76 -7.98 -9.38
CA GLY A 136 -10.10 -7.52 -9.70
C GLY A 136 -10.13 -6.17 -10.41
N GLU A 137 -11.25 -5.49 -10.24
CA GLU A 137 -11.47 -4.13 -10.72
C GLU A 137 -11.47 -3.15 -9.53
N ALA A 138 -12.09 -1.98 -9.67
CA ALA A 138 -12.23 -1.06 -8.55
C ALA A 138 -13.11 -1.67 -7.45
N GLU A 139 -12.71 -1.44 -6.21
CA GLU A 139 -13.40 -1.86 -4.99
C GLU A 139 -13.92 -0.66 -4.21
N GLU A 140 -14.41 -0.92 -3.00
CA GLU A 140 -14.90 0.06 -2.05
C GLU A 140 -14.26 -0.20 -0.68
N ILE A 141 -14.08 0.85 0.11
CA ILE A 141 -13.76 0.73 1.53
C ILE A 141 -15.05 0.92 2.28
N HIS A 142 -15.43 -0.06 3.11
CA HIS A 142 -16.64 -0.03 3.90
C HIS A 142 -16.35 0.27 5.36
N THR A 143 -17.32 0.92 6.01
CA THR A 143 -17.36 1.05 7.45
C THR A 143 -18.14 -0.11 8.03
N LEU A 144 -17.52 -0.85 8.95
CA LEU A 144 -18.15 -1.97 9.66
C LEU A 144 -18.33 -1.64 11.12
N ALA A 145 -19.48 -2.03 11.67
CA ALA A 145 -19.83 -1.89 13.08
C ALA A 145 -20.09 -3.27 13.70
N ARG A 146 -19.89 -3.37 15.01
CA ARG A 146 -20.36 -4.54 15.76
C ARG A 146 -21.88 -4.61 15.79
N LYS A 147 -22.44 -5.79 15.92
CA LYS A 147 -23.89 -5.96 16.16
C LYS A 147 -24.32 -5.20 17.43
N GLY A 148 -25.47 -4.55 17.36
CA GLY A 148 -26.06 -3.80 18.48
C GLY A 148 -25.43 -2.42 18.70
N LEU A 149 -24.54 -1.95 17.82
CA LEU A 149 -23.95 -0.62 17.96
C LEU A 149 -25.01 0.49 17.92
N LYS A 150 -26.03 0.34 17.08
CA LYS A 150 -27.11 1.32 16.93
C LYS A 150 -27.91 1.52 18.22
N GLU A 151 -28.10 0.46 18.99
CA GLU A 151 -28.80 0.51 20.28
C GLU A 151 -27.93 1.13 21.38
N ASP A 152 -26.63 0.77 21.39
CA ASP A 152 -25.71 1.19 22.45
C ASP A 152 -25.17 2.61 22.22
N HIS A 153 -24.83 2.95 20.97
CA HIS A 153 -24.21 4.21 20.57
C HIS A 153 -24.89 4.82 19.33
N PRO A 154 -26.16 5.23 19.41
CA PRO A 154 -26.93 5.68 18.24
C PRO A 154 -26.30 6.89 17.54
N THR A 155 -25.67 7.80 18.29
CA THR A 155 -25.00 8.98 17.74
C THR A 155 -23.76 8.60 16.91
N ALA A 156 -22.92 7.71 17.42
CA ALA A 156 -21.76 7.22 16.68
C ALA A 156 -22.16 6.38 15.47
N TYR A 157 -23.19 5.54 15.63
CA TYR A 157 -23.71 4.73 14.53
C TYR A 157 -24.15 5.62 13.36
N GLU A 158 -24.98 6.63 13.63
CA GLU A 158 -25.50 7.54 12.60
C GLU A 158 -24.38 8.37 11.94
N PHE A 159 -23.38 8.78 12.71
CA PHE A 159 -22.19 9.45 12.17
C PHE A 159 -21.41 8.52 11.23
N LEU A 160 -21.13 7.28 11.65
CA LEU A 160 -20.39 6.31 10.87
C LEU A 160 -21.13 5.88 9.61
N ASP A 161 -22.47 5.80 9.65
CA ASP A 161 -23.34 5.51 8.50
C ASP A 161 -23.31 6.63 7.44
N ARG A 162 -23.11 7.89 7.88
CA ARG A 162 -23.01 9.06 7.00
C ARG A 162 -21.59 9.35 6.52
N PHE A 163 -20.59 8.73 7.15
CA PHE A 163 -19.20 9.00 6.83
C PHE A 163 -18.85 8.49 5.45
N GLU A 164 -18.59 9.41 4.55
CA GLU A 164 -18.07 9.16 3.22
C GLU A 164 -17.09 10.26 2.84
N TRP A 165 -16.08 9.96 2.09
CA TRP A 165 -15.11 10.93 1.61
C TRP A 165 -14.44 10.51 0.31
N THR A 166 -13.67 11.40 -0.29
CA THR A 166 -13.01 11.18 -1.57
C THR A 166 -11.54 10.79 -1.40
N SER A 167 -10.99 10.20 -2.45
CA SER A 167 -9.54 9.90 -2.51
C SER A 167 -8.68 11.16 -2.35
N ASP A 168 -9.13 12.31 -2.86
CA ASP A 168 -8.40 13.58 -2.72
C ASP A 168 -8.40 14.06 -1.27
N GLU A 169 -9.55 14.01 -0.59
CA GLU A 169 -9.69 14.37 0.83
C GLU A 169 -8.79 13.51 1.73
N MET A 170 -8.80 12.19 1.53
CA MET A 170 -7.88 11.27 2.23
C MET A 170 -6.41 11.56 1.89
N GLY A 171 -6.14 11.86 0.61
CA GLY A 171 -4.81 12.18 0.10
C GLY A 171 -4.17 13.38 0.78
N GLU A 172 -4.96 14.40 1.14
CA GLU A 172 -4.48 15.57 1.87
C GLU A 172 -3.94 15.19 3.25
N ILE A 173 -4.68 14.40 4.02
CA ILE A 173 -4.25 13.93 5.35
C ILE A 173 -3.01 13.02 5.22
N MET A 174 -3.05 12.04 4.32
CA MET A 174 -1.91 11.15 4.10
C MET A 174 -0.63 11.90 3.71
N THR A 175 -0.76 12.94 2.88
CA THR A 175 0.38 13.76 2.46
C THR A 175 0.97 14.52 3.63
N ALA A 176 0.12 15.15 4.47
CA ALA A 176 0.57 15.85 5.67
C ALA A 176 1.31 14.92 6.65
N ILE A 177 0.78 13.71 6.86
CA ILE A 177 1.44 12.68 7.70
C ILE A 177 2.80 12.29 7.09
N GLN A 178 2.85 12.06 5.79
CA GLN A 178 4.08 11.68 5.09
C GLN A 178 5.15 12.80 5.11
N GLU A 179 4.74 14.07 5.19
CA GLU A 179 5.62 15.23 5.38
C GLU A 179 6.08 15.41 6.83
N GLY A 180 5.64 14.55 7.74
CA GLY A 180 6.10 14.47 9.13
C GLY A 180 5.17 15.10 10.15
N GLN A 181 3.93 15.44 9.76
CA GLN A 181 2.91 15.87 10.71
C GLN A 181 2.41 14.66 11.51
N ASP A 182 2.12 14.87 12.79
CA ASP A 182 1.44 13.88 13.63
C ASP A 182 0.06 13.53 13.05
N PRO A 183 -0.35 12.25 12.98
CA PRO A 183 -1.62 11.86 12.37
C PRO A 183 -2.85 12.54 12.96
N ALA A 184 -2.93 12.68 14.29
CA ALA A 184 -4.04 13.35 14.93
C ALA A 184 -4.07 14.86 14.62
N GLU A 185 -2.90 15.50 14.55
CA GLU A 185 -2.79 16.91 14.17
C GLU A 185 -3.11 17.13 12.69
N ALA A 186 -2.74 16.18 11.81
CA ALA A 186 -3.09 16.22 10.38
C ALA A 186 -4.61 16.10 10.18
N ALA A 187 -5.25 15.13 10.84
CA ALA A 187 -6.69 14.94 10.81
C ALA A 187 -7.45 16.17 11.36
N LYS A 188 -6.97 16.72 12.49
CA LYS A 188 -7.51 17.96 13.07
C LYS A 188 -7.39 19.13 12.09
N ALA A 189 -6.23 19.36 11.50
CA ALA A 189 -6.01 20.47 10.59
C ALA A 189 -6.90 20.37 9.34
N TRP A 190 -7.08 19.16 8.83
CA TRP A 190 -7.99 18.89 7.73
C TRP A 190 -9.44 19.17 8.12
N ALA A 191 -9.91 18.64 9.25
CA ALA A 191 -11.26 18.84 9.74
C ALA A 191 -11.58 20.30 10.00
N ASP A 192 -10.63 21.07 10.55
CA ASP A 192 -10.78 22.52 10.79
C ASP A 192 -10.89 23.31 9.46
N SER A 193 -10.19 22.88 8.40
CA SER A 193 -10.25 23.50 7.08
C SER A 193 -11.45 23.07 6.23
N HIS A 194 -12.07 21.93 6.56
CA HIS A 194 -13.22 21.34 5.88
C HIS A 194 -14.46 21.25 6.81
N ALA A 195 -14.69 22.29 7.60
CA ALA A 195 -15.76 22.30 8.61
C ALA A 195 -17.14 21.96 8.03
N ASP A 196 -17.47 22.48 6.83
CA ASP A 196 -18.73 22.18 6.15
C ASP A 196 -18.90 20.68 5.86
N ARG A 197 -17.78 19.99 5.54
CA ARG A 197 -17.78 18.55 5.31
C ARG A 197 -18.03 17.77 6.59
N VAL A 198 -17.32 18.13 7.66
CA VAL A 198 -17.51 17.54 8.99
C VAL A 198 -18.92 17.79 9.50
N ASP A 199 -19.43 19.00 9.33
CA ASP A 199 -20.80 19.36 9.73
C ASP A 199 -21.85 18.54 8.96
N SER A 200 -21.62 18.20 7.68
CA SER A 200 -22.53 17.35 6.90
C SER A 200 -22.71 15.94 7.49
N TRP A 201 -21.67 15.39 8.13
CA TRP A 201 -21.75 14.10 8.80
C TRP A 201 -22.38 14.15 10.18
N THR A 202 -22.29 15.31 10.85
CA THR A 202 -22.68 15.47 12.26
C THR A 202 -23.95 16.30 12.48
N GLU A 203 -24.51 16.90 11.43
CA GLU A 203 -25.71 17.75 11.51
C GLU A 203 -26.89 17.02 12.18
N GLY A 204 -27.42 17.62 13.23
CA GLY A 204 -28.59 17.12 13.98
C GLY A 204 -28.28 15.96 14.92
N LEU A 205 -27.03 15.49 15.02
CA LEU A 205 -26.63 14.50 16.00
C LEU A 205 -26.51 15.14 17.41
N THR A 206 -26.88 14.37 18.42
CA THR A 206 -26.78 14.82 19.81
C THR A 206 -25.48 14.30 20.42
N PRO A 207 -24.54 15.17 20.81
CA PRO A 207 -23.33 14.76 21.50
C PRO A 207 -23.60 14.01 22.81
N VAL A 208 -22.69 13.07 23.13
CA VAL A 208 -22.68 12.34 24.41
C VAL A 208 -21.70 12.98 25.40
N ASP A 209 -21.59 12.46 26.62
CA ASP A 209 -20.75 13.03 27.70
C ASP A 209 -19.68 12.00 28.13
N GLY A 210 -18.68 11.77 27.26
CA GLY A 210 -17.52 10.91 27.51
C GLY A 210 -17.80 9.42 27.45
N ASP A 211 -18.82 9.00 26.70
CA ASP A 211 -19.07 7.57 26.46
C ASP A 211 -17.87 6.95 25.75
N LYS A 212 -17.45 5.78 26.22
CA LYS A 212 -16.31 5.05 25.64
C LYS A 212 -16.67 4.51 24.27
N PHE A 213 -15.75 4.67 23.33
CA PHE A 213 -15.88 4.14 21.97
C PHE A 213 -14.56 3.57 21.48
N LYS A 214 -14.57 2.41 20.82
CA LYS A 214 -13.37 1.76 20.32
C LYS A 214 -13.38 1.64 18.82
N LEU A 215 -12.34 2.17 18.18
CA LEU A 215 -12.03 1.92 16.79
C LEU A 215 -10.88 0.92 16.67
N SER A 216 -10.85 0.14 15.60
CA SER A 216 -9.66 -0.62 15.23
C SER A 216 -9.25 -0.35 13.79
N TYR A 217 -7.95 -0.40 13.53
CA TYR A 217 -7.38 -0.18 12.20
C TYR A 217 -6.05 -0.90 12.02
N VAL A 218 -5.66 -1.09 10.76
CA VAL A 218 -4.34 -1.58 10.41
C VAL A 218 -3.43 -0.38 10.10
N ALA A 219 -2.13 -0.50 10.31
CA ALA A 219 -1.17 0.58 10.08
C ALA A 219 -0.87 0.79 8.57
N TRP A 220 -1.91 0.92 7.76
CA TRP A 220 -1.82 1.35 6.37
C TRP A 220 -2.09 2.86 6.30
N ASP A 221 -1.43 3.54 5.37
CA ASP A 221 -1.50 5.01 5.31
C ASP A 221 -2.92 5.55 5.17
N SER A 222 -3.77 4.88 4.37
CA SER A 222 -5.19 5.18 4.21
C SER A 222 -5.98 5.03 5.51
N GLU A 223 -5.74 3.95 6.25
CA GLU A 223 -6.46 3.65 7.49
C GLU A 223 -5.97 4.47 8.68
N ILE A 224 -4.69 4.85 8.69
CA ILE A 224 -4.18 5.85 9.65
C ILE A 224 -4.91 7.18 9.44
N ALA A 225 -5.06 7.63 8.19
CA ALA A 225 -5.75 8.89 7.88
C ALA A 225 -7.23 8.84 8.28
N SER A 226 -7.97 7.79 7.85
CA SER A 226 -9.40 7.66 8.14
C SER A 226 -9.70 7.53 9.63
N THR A 227 -8.93 6.69 10.35
CA THR A 227 -9.18 6.45 11.77
C THR A 227 -8.90 7.67 12.61
N ASN A 228 -7.81 8.42 12.35
CA ASN A 228 -7.54 9.66 13.07
C ASN A 228 -8.59 10.74 12.80
N LEU A 229 -9.16 10.80 11.59
CA LEU A 229 -10.25 11.71 11.29
C LEU A 229 -11.54 11.31 12.03
N LEU A 230 -11.90 10.04 12.03
CA LEU A 230 -13.06 9.53 12.78
C LEU A 230 -12.93 9.78 14.29
N GLU A 231 -11.76 9.48 14.87
CA GLU A 231 -11.44 9.74 16.27
C GLU A 231 -11.62 11.21 16.59
N TYR A 232 -11.02 12.12 15.81
CA TYR A 232 -11.15 13.55 16.01
C TYR A 232 -12.61 14.03 15.98
N VAL A 233 -13.42 13.57 15.04
CA VAL A 233 -14.83 13.97 14.95
C VAL A 233 -15.65 13.38 16.10
N LEU A 234 -15.48 12.10 16.42
CA LEU A 234 -16.16 11.45 17.56
C LEU A 234 -15.86 12.15 18.87
N GLU A 235 -14.61 12.52 19.12
CA GLU A 235 -14.22 13.20 20.36
C GLU A 235 -14.69 14.67 20.40
N THR A 236 -14.37 15.44 19.35
CA THR A 236 -14.52 16.90 19.42
C THR A 236 -15.91 17.40 19.07
N LYS A 237 -16.64 16.68 18.21
CA LYS A 237 -18.00 17.06 17.79
C LYS A 237 -19.08 16.27 18.50
N LEU A 238 -18.81 14.99 18.79
CA LEU A 238 -19.80 14.07 19.32
C LEU A 238 -19.59 13.69 20.80
N GLY A 239 -18.46 14.09 21.42
CA GLY A 239 -18.20 13.99 22.85
C GLY A 239 -17.85 12.60 23.37
N TYR A 240 -17.46 11.68 22.52
CA TYR A 240 -16.96 10.36 22.92
C TYR A 240 -15.55 10.44 23.52
N ASP A 241 -15.19 9.41 24.31
CA ASP A 241 -13.83 9.12 24.74
C ASP A 241 -13.36 7.91 23.93
N VAL A 242 -12.56 8.17 22.87
CA VAL A 242 -12.22 7.15 21.84
C VAL A 242 -10.91 6.48 22.16
N GLU A 243 -10.86 5.16 21.97
CA GLU A 243 -9.66 4.34 21.98
C GLU A 243 -9.46 3.75 20.58
N SER A 244 -8.44 4.20 19.84
CA SER A 244 -8.08 3.66 18.52
C SER A 244 -7.00 2.61 18.65
N LEU A 245 -7.34 1.36 18.29
CA LEU A 245 -6.49 0.18 18.41
C LEU A 245 -5.84 -0.15 17.07
N GLN A 246 -4.52 0.09 16.97
CA GLN A 246 -3.74 -0.39 15.84
C GLN A 246 -3.47 -1.89 15.98
N VAL A 247 -3.96 -2.66 15.04
CA VAL A 247 -3.85 -4.13 15.02
C VAL A 247 -3.60 -4.65 13.60
N GLU A 248 -3.34 -5.93 13.43
CA GLU A 248 -3.31 -6.57 12.12
C GLU A 248 -4.73 -6.81 11.58
N ALA A 249 -4.88 -7.08 10.26
CA ALA A 249 -6.17 -7.23 9.60
C ALA A 249 -7.06 -8.32 10.23
N GLY A 250 -6.51 -9.49 10.56
CA GLY A 250 -7.26 -10.56 11.21
C GLY A 250 -7.84 -10.17 12.58
N PRO A 251 -7.05 -9.65 13.53
CA PRO A 251 -7.54 -9.07 14.79
C PRO A 251 -8.54 -7.93 14.62
N MET A 252 -8.39 -7.04 13.62
CA MET A 252 -9.35 -5.98 13.32
C MET A 252 -10.74 -6.55 13.03
N TRP A 253 -10.83 -7.48 12.09
CA TRP A 253 -12.09 -8.16 11.74
C TRP A 253 -12.67 -8.95 12.90
N THR A 254 -11.83 -9.68 13.63
CA THR A 254 -12.28 -10.46 14.79
C THR A 254 -12.81 -9.56 15.91
N GLY A 255 -12.15 -8.43 16.17
CA GLY A 255 -12.54 -7.49 17.21
C GLY A 255 -13.92 -6.90 17.00
N VAL A 256 -14.24 -6.47 15.77
CA VAL A 256 -15.58 -5.97 15.42
C VAL A 256 -16.61 -7.11 15.48
N ALA A 257 -16.29 -8.28 14.93
CA ALA A 257 -17.21 -9.42 14.92
C ALA A 257 -17.54 -9.98 16.32
N SER A 258 -16.58 -9.92 17.27
CA SER A 258 -16.79 -10.34 18.66
C SER A 258 -17.44 -9.25 19.54
N GLY A 259 -17.47 -8.00 19.07
CA GLY A 259 -17.92 -6.86 19.85
C GLY A 259 -16.89 -6.31 20.85
N ASP A 260 -15.63 -6.72 20.76
CA ASP A 260 -14.53 -6.15 21.56
C ASP A 260 -14.13 -4.74 21.10
N VAL A 261 -14.48 -4.41 19.84
CA VAL A 261 -14.29 -3.13 19.15
C VAL A 261 -15.62 -2.71 18.57
N ASP A 262 -15.92 -1.41 18.62
CA ASP A 262 -17.21 -0.87 18.17
C ASP A 262 -17.29 -0.77 16.64
N ALA A 263 -16.22 -0.28 15.97
CA ALA A 263 -16.22 -0.11 14.53
C ALA A 263 -14.82 -0.10 13.90
N THR A 264 -14.79 -0.23 12.58
CA THR A 264 -13.64 0.01 11.70
C THR A 264 -14.11 0.62 10.39
N ALA A 265 -13.32 1.52 9.79
CA ALA A 265 -13.57 2.08 8.46
C ALA A 265 -12.57 1.54 7.41
N ALA A 266 -12.15 0.27 7.55
CA ALA A 266 -11.02 -0.32 6.85
C ALA A 266 -11.36 -1.64 6.13
N ALA A 267 -12.63 -1.88 5.79
CA ALA A 267 -13.03 -3.12 5.11
C ALA A 267 -13.01 -2.93 3.58
N TRP A 268 -12.00 -3.46 2.91
CA TRP A 268 -11.84 -3.41 1.45
C TRP A 268 -12.64 -4.54 0.80
N LEU A 269 -13.76 -4.18 0.18
CA LEU A 269 -14.75 -5.12 -0.36
C LEU A 269 -15.06 -4.80 -1.83
N PRO A 270 -15.47 -5.81 -2.64
CA PRO A 270 -15.73 -7.20 -2.20
C PRO A 270 -14.53 -8.15 -2.29
N LEU A 271 -13.36 -7.72 -2.80
CA LEU A 271 -12.30 -8.65 -3.23
C LEU A 271 -11.15 -8.77 -2.23
N THR A 272 -10.51 -7.65 -1.89
CA THR A 272 -9.28 -7.65 -1.07
C THR A 272 -9.51 -8.33 0.29
N HIS A 273 -10.66 -8.10 0.93
CA HIS A 273 -11.04 -8.72 2.19
C HIS A 273 -12.11 -9.82 2.06
N ALA A 274 -12.26 -10.45 0.89
CA ALA A 274 -13.27 -11.49 0.65
C ALA A 274 -13.25 -12.60 1.71
N ASP A 275 -12.08 -13.14 2.07
CA ASP A 275 -11.97 -14.20 3.08
C ASP A 275 -12.41 -13.76 4.47
N TYR A 276 -12.15 -12.52 4.85
CA TYR A 276 -12.62 -11.96 6.11
C TYR A 276 -14.13 -11.76 6.07
N TRP A 277 -14.66 -11.26 4.95
CA TRP A 277 -16.09 -11.10 4.75
C TRP A 277 -16.83 -12.44 4.80
N ASP A 278 -16.34 -13.46 4.11
CA ASP A 278 -16.91 -14.82 4.14
C ASP A 278 -16.96 -15.40 5.55
N LYS A 279 -15.98 -15.05 6.38
CA LYS A 279 -15.88 -15.56 7.74
C LYS A 279 -16.68 -14.77 8.77
N TYR A 280 -16.74 -13.47 8.64
CA TYR A 280 -17.23 -12.55 9.67
C TYR A 280 -18.42 -11.70 9.25
N GLY A 281 -18.77 -11.63 7.97
CA GLY A 281 -19.79 -10.73 7.43
C GLY A 281 -21.16 -10.87 8.10
N GLU A 282 -21.56 -12.10 8.47
CA GLU A 282 -22.81 -12.32 9.22
C GLU A 282 -22.75 -11.85 10.69
N GLN A 283 -21.56 -11.58 11.22
CA GLN A 283 -21.33 -11.19 12.61
C GLN A 283 -21.14 -9.69 12.81
N VAL A 284 -21.04 -8.92 11.72
CA VAL A 284 -20.89 -7.47 11.72
C VAL A 284 -22.09 -6.80 11.08
N GLU A 285 -22.18 -5.48 11.21
CA GLU A 285 -23.07 -4.62 10.43
C GLU A 285 -22.24 -3.85 9.42
N ASP A 286 -22.62 -3.93 8.15
CA ASP A 286 -22.03 -3.15 7.08
C ASP A 286 -22.82 -1.83 6.95
N LEU A 287 -22.17 -0.72 7.25
CA LEU A 287 -22.75 0.62 7.13
C LEU A 287 -22.58 1.21 5.71
N GLY A 288 -22.02 0.42 4.80
CA GLY A 288 -21.81 0.84 3.42
C GLY A 288 -20.43 1.41 3.14
N ALA A 289 -20.25 1.78 1.88
CA ALA A 289 -19.00 2.32 1.39
C ALA A 289 -18.74 3.73 1.95
N ASN A 290 -17.61 3.90 2.63
CA ASN A 290 -17.11 5.23 2.98
C ASN A 290 -16.19 5.80 1.87
N MET A 291 -15.70 4.96 0.96
CA MET A 291 -14.94 5.35 -0.22
C MET A 291 -15.15 4.37 -1.37
N THR A 292 -15.32 4.88 -2.57
CA THR A 292 -15.50 4.10 -3.80
C THR A 292 -14.35 4.28 -4.78
N GLY A 293 -14.21 3.33 -5.71
CA GLY A 293 -13.20 3.43 -6.78
C GLY A 293 -11.77 3.17 -6.31
N VAL A 294 -11.59 2.52 -5.17
CA VAL A 294 -10.28 2.11 -4.66
C VAL A 294 -9.74 0.91 -5.43
N LYS A 295 -8.43 0.72 -5.43
CA LYS A 295 -7.78 -0.28 -6.27
C LYS A 295 -6.52 -0.81 -5.60
N THR A 296 -6.26 -2.10 -5.78
CA THR A 296 -5.01 -2.76 -5.41
C THR A 296 -4.28 -3.32 -6.63
N GLY A 297 -2.98 -3.58 -6.54
CA GLY A 297 -2.21 -4.17 -7.64
C GLY A 297 -0.70 -4.13 -7.43
N LEU A 298 0.04 -4.56 -8.45
CA LEU A 298 1.49 -4.36 -8.51
C LEU A 298 1.81 -2.99 -9.09
N VAL A 299 2.74 -2.29 -8.46
CA VAL A 299 3.13 -0.92 -8.81
C VAL A 299 4.63 -0.86 -9.08
N VAL A 300 4.98 -0.12 -10.11
CA VAL A 300 6.37 0.12 -10.51
C VAL A 300 6.60 1.60 -10.83
N PRO A 301 7.82 2.12 -10.69
CA PRO A 301 8.17 3.42 -11.24
C PRO A 301 8.01 3.47 -12.76
N THR A 302 7.58 4.61 -13.30
CA THR A 302 7.30 4.78 -14.73
C THR A 302 8.54 4.64 -15.62
N TYR A 303 9.75 4.80 -15.05
CA TYR A 303 11.00 4.57 -15.78
C TYR A 303 11.31 3.08 -16.04
N MET A 304 10.55 2.15 -15.43
CA MET A 304 10.64 0.73 -15.79
C MET A 304 9.85 0.47 -17.07
N ASP A 305 10.49 -0.13 -18.07
CA ASP A 305 9.89 -0.46 -19.38
C ASP A 305 9.13 -1.79 -19.32
N ILE A 306 8.16 -1.86 -18.40
CA ILE A 306 7.18 -2.93 -18.27
C ILE A 306 5.82 -2.31 -18.00
N ASN A 307 4.74 -2.90 -18.51
CA ASN A 307 3.39 -2.37 -18.41
C ASN A 307 2.37 -3.38 -17.88
N SER A 308 2.68 -4.66 -17.90
CA SER A 308 1.78 -5.74 -17.50
C SER A 308 2.47 -6.72 -16.58
N ILE A 309 1.70 -7.42 -15.73
CA ILE A 309 2.19 -8.56 -14.95
C ILE A 309 2.73 -9.66 -15.89
N GLU A 310 2.23 -9.75 -17.11
CA GLU A 310 2.73 -10.68 -18.13
C GLU A 310 4.18 -10.39 -18.55
N ASP A 311 4.65 -9.16 -18.42
CA ASP A 311 6.04 -8.78 -18.73
C ASP A 311 7.04 -9.35 -17.71
N LEU A 312 6.56 -9.97 -16.64
CA LEU A 312 7.39 -10.61 -15.59
C LEU A 312 7.67 -12.10 -15.87
N LYS A 313 7.04 -12.69 -16.91
CA LYS A 313 7.18 -14.12 -17.28
C LYS A 313 8.51 -14.50 -17.88
#